data_e2e1a2da853e7a83f464763a13fad8e8
#
_entry.id   e2e1a2da853e7a83f464763a13fad8e8
#
_cell.length_a   1.000
_cell.length_b   1.000
_cell.length_c   1.000
_cell.angle_alpha   90.00
_cell.angle_beta   90.00
_cell.angle_gamma   90.00
#
_symmetry.space_group_name_H-M   'P 1'
#
loop_
_entity.id
_entity.type
_entity.pdbx_description
1 polymer ?
#
loop_
_entity_poly.entity_id
_entity_poly.type
_entity_poly.pdbx_seq_one_letter_code
_entity_poly.pdbx_strand_id
1 'polypeptide(L)'
;MRRNLWPIAVVALIGLWAWNQFGHRPPATASGPVAVADGSRAPRNQGARDDAAYPAFLPGEARDVLRRIAAGGPFEHRQDGSVFQNRERRLPSQPRGYYREYTVETPGSGDRGARRIVTGGDPPSEYYYSDDHYRSFRRFDPPAQGAAR
;
A
#
# COMPACT_ATOMS: atom_id res chain seq x y z
N MET A 1 -36.94 -27.68 -29.13
CA MET A 1 -35.48 -27.51 -29.39
C MET A 1 -35.09 -26.06 -29.14
N ARG A 2 -34.51 -25.77 -27.98
CA ARG A 2 -34.04 -24.39 -27.62
C ARG A 2 -32.56 -24.32 -28.01
N ARG A 3 -32.26 -23.59 -29.08
CA ARG A 3 -30.89 -23.36 -29.54
C ARG A 3 -30.26 -22.30 -28.67
N ASN A 4 -29.20 -22.65 -27.90
CA ASN A 4 -28.45 -21.78 -27.04
C ASN A 4 -27.68 -20.73 -27.88
N LEU A 5 -28.15 -19.49 -27.89
CA LEU A 5 -27.52 -18.37 -28.60
C LEU A 5 -26.44 -17.63 -27.74
N TRP A 6 -26.08 -18.19 -26.58
CA TRP A 6 -25.11 -17.59 -25.64
C TRP A 6 -23.69 -17.40 -26.22
N PRO A 7 -23.10 -18.33 -27.00
CA PRO A 7 -21.72 -18.14 -27.46
C PRO A 7 -21.53 -16.98 -28.44
N ILE A 8 -22.57 -16.54 -29.16
CA ILE A 8 -22.46 -15.45 -30.13
C ILE A 8 -22.37 -14.07 -29.44
N ALA A 9 -23.01 -13.88 -28.29
CA ALA A 9 -22.98 -12.63 -27.55
C ALA A 9 -21.60 -12.34 -26.91
N VAL A 10 -20.88 -13.38 -26.48
CA VAL A 10 -19.55 -13.24 -25.87
C VAL A 10 -18.50 -12.83 -26.91
N VAL A 11 -18.56 -13.38 -28.12
CA VAL A 11 -17.62 -13.02 -29.20
C VAL A 11 -17.81 -11.57 -29.67
N ALA A 12 -19.05 -11.08 -29.71
CA ALA A 12 -19.34 -9.68 -30.08
C ALA A 12 -18.80 -8.66 -29.06
N LEU A 13 -18.85 -8.97 -27.76
CA LEU A 13 -18.33 -8.09 -26.69
C LEU A 13 -16.80 -8.04 -26.69
N ILE A 14 -16.11 -9.12 -26.99
CA ILE A 14 -14.63 -9.15 -27.08
C ILE A 14 -14.17 -8.35 -28.31
N GLY A 15 -14.86 -8.43 -29.43
CA GLY A 15 -14.54 -7.67 -30.62
C GLY A 15 -14.67 -6.16 -30.44
N LEU A 16 -15.71 -5.71 -29.72
CA LEU A 16 -15.95 -4.29 -29.45
C LEU A 16 -14.92 -3.72 -28.47
N TRP A 17 -14.46 -4.52 -27.49
CA TRP A 17 -13.42 -4.12 -26.55
C TRP A 17 -12.05 -3.94 -27.21
N ALA A 18 -11.68 -4.84 -28.12
CA ALA A 18 -10.43 -4.78 -28.88
C ALA A 18 -10.40 -3.58 -29.86
N TRP A 19 -11.53 -3.24 -30.48
CA TRP A 19 -11.64 -2.09 -31.38
C TRP A 19 -11.42 -0.77 -30.64
N ASN A 20 -11.90 -0.65 -29.41
CA ASN A 20 -11.73 0.57 -28.59
C ASN A 20 -10.30 0.76 -28.08
N GLN A 21 -9.50 -0.30 -27.97
CA GLN A 21 -8.10 -0.21 -27.52
C GLN A 21 -7.10 0.17 -28.62
N PHE A 22 -7.41 -0.16 -29.90
CA PHE A 22 -6.44 -0.01 -31.00
C PHE A 22 -6.81 1.02 -32.06
N GLY A 23 -7.95 1.69 -31.97
CA GLY A 23 -8.56 2.43 -33.08
C GLY A 23 -8.25 3.93 -33.16
N HIS A 24 -7.53 4.57 -32.22
CA HIS A 24 -7.36 6.03 -32.25
C HIS A 24 -5.89 6.43 -32.11
N ARG A 25 -5.15 6.38 -33.24
CA ARG A 25 -3.94 7.18 -33.42
C ARG A 25 -4.30 8.40 -34.28
N PRO A 26 -4.22 9.63 -33.75
CA PRO A 26 -4.29 10.83 -34.59
C PRO A 26 -2.97 11.02 -35.38
N PRO A 27 -3.02 11.57 -36.59
CA PRO A 27 -1.83 11.79 -37.41
C PRO A 27 -0.95 12.89 -36.82
N ALA A 28 0.35 12.65 -36.84
CA ALA A 28 1.37 13.60 -36.48
C ALA A 28 1.41 14.74 -37.51
N THR A 29 1.16 15.96 -37.09
CA THR A 29 1.49 17.18 -37.86
C THR A 29 2.82 17.74 -37.35
N ALA A 30 3.68 18.01 -38.31
CA ALA A 30 5.05 18.43 -38.15
C ALA A 30 5.23 19.92 -37.79
N SER A 31 6.32 20.18 -37.08
CA SER A 31 7.24 21.32 -37.20
C SER A 31 6.83 22.69 -36.72
N GLY A 32 7.45 23.10 -35.63
CA GLY A 32 7.82 24.46 -35.28
C GLY A 32 8.89 24.45 -34.21
N PRO A 33 10.01 25.17 -34.31
CA PRO A 33 11.01 25.21 -33.26
C PRO A 33 10.52 26.11 -32.15
N VAL A 34 10.19 25.54 -30.99
CA VAL A 34 9.86 26.34 -29.81
C VAL A 34 10.97 26.19 -28.79
N ALA A 35 11.38 27.34 -28.35
CA ALA A 35 12.43 27.64 -27.39
C ALA A 35 12.58 26.62 -26.24
N VAL A 36 13.83 26.29 -25.99
CA VAL A 36 14.31 25.60 -24.79
C VAL A 36 13.95 26.46 -23.58
N ALA A 37 12.84 26.13 -22.91
CA ALA A 37 12.67 26.49 -21.52
C ALA A 37 13.22 25.33 -20.70
N ASP A 38 14.43 25.49 -20.25
CA ASP A 38 15.09 24.71 -19.23
C ASP A 38 14.18 24.68 -17.96
N GLY A 39 13.46 23.61 -17.82
CA GLY A 39 12.57 23.33 -16.71
C GLY A 39 12.74 21.88 -16.32
N SER A 40 13.99 21.40 -16.30
CA SER A 40 14.35 20.11 -15.69
C SER A 40 14.09 20.19 -14.19
N ARG A 41 12.80 20.16 -13.85
CA ARG A 41 12.37 19.92 -12.46
C ARG A 41 12.54 18.44 -12.21
N ALA A 42 13.77 18.06 -11.88
CA ALA A 42 14.06 16.76 -11.31
C ALA A 42 12.97 16.43 -10.26
N PRO A 43 12.47 15.21 -10.20
CA PRO A 43 11.54 14.81 -9.15
C PRO A 43 12.23 15.04 -7.81
N ARG A 44 11.92 16.19 -7.20
CA ARG A 44 12.49 16.58 -5.91
C ARG A 44 12.03 15.55 -4.89
N ASN A 45 12.93 14.66 -4.55
CA ASN A 45 13.30 14.17 -3.23
C ASN A 45 12.22 14.28 -2.11
N GLN A 46 10.94 14.09 -2.46
CA GLN A 46 9.89 13.95 -1.47
C GLN A 46 10.09 12.64 -0.69
N GLY A 47 10.47 11.56 -1.36
CA GLY A 47 10.76 10.29 -0.70
C GLY A 47 11.84 10.39 0.38
N ALA A 48 12.94 11.14 0.15
CA ALA A 48 14.00 11.29 1.14
C ALA A 48 13.63 12.20 2.32
N ARG A 49 12.67 13.11 2.14
CA ARG A 49 12.12 13.93 3.25
C ARG A 49 11.12 13.15 4.08
N ASP A 50 10.31 12.34 3.43
CA ASP A 50 9.37 11.44 4.10
C ASP A 50 10.15 10.36 4.87
N ASP A 51 11.27 9.91 4.32
CA ASP A 51 12.16 8.96 4.97
C ASP A 51 12.81 9.48 6.27
N ALA A 52 13.16 10.75 6.31
CA ALA A 52 13.74 11.38 7.50
C ALA A 52 12.72 11.61 8.63
N ALA A 53 11.43 11.54 8.34
CA ALA A 53 10.36 11.73 9.31
C ALA A 53 10.05 10.48 10.15
N TYR A 54 10.51 9.30 9.70
CA TYR A 54 10.32 8.06 10.46
C TYR A 54 11.46 7.77 11.43
N PRO A 55 11.18 7.13 12.57
CA PRO A 55 12.24 6.71 13.50
C PRO A 55 13.28 5.80 12.81
N ALA A 56 14.56 5.97 13.13
CA ALA A 56 15.66 5.23 12.53
C ALA A 56 15.57 3.70 12.71
N PHE A 57 14.84 3.22 13.72
CA PHE A 57 14.66 1.78 13.94
C PHE A 57 13.61 1.16 13.01
N LEU A 58 12.82 1.98 12.31
CA LEU A 58 11.77 1.49 11.44
C LEU A 58 12.36 1.20 10.05
N PRO A 59 12.31 -0.05 9.57
CA PRO A 59 12.85 -0.39 8.26
C PRO A 59 12.01 0.22 7.13
N GLY A 60 12.62 0.36 5.97
CA GLY A 60 11.95 0.92 4.78
C GLY A 60 10.64 0.20 4.42
N GLU A 61 10.64 -1.12 4.54
CA GLU A 61 9.48 -1.97 4.24
C GLU A 61 8.27 -1.65 5.15
N ALA A 62 8.52 -1.21 6.38
CA ALA A 62 7.46 -0.80 7.30
C ALA A 62 6.69 0.43 6.80
N ARG A 63 7.34 1.31 6.04
CA ARG A 63 6.72 2.53 5.49
C ARG A 63 5.67 2.19 4.44
N ASP A 64 5.93 1.17 3.62
CA ASP A 64 4.97 0.68 2.63
C ASP A 64 3.71 0.14 3.31
N VAL A 65 3.90 -0.61 4.39
CA VAL A 65 2.80 -1.13 5.21
C VAL A 65 1.99 0.01 5.83
N LEU A 66 2.65 1.04 6.37
CA LEU A 66 1.98 2.21 6.95
C LEU A 66 1.15 2.97 5.92
N ARG A 67 1.66 3.13 4.68
CA ARG A 67 0.88 3.72 3.59
C ARG A 67 -0.38 2.91 3.26
N ARG A 68 -0.27 1.57 3.23
CA ARG A 68 -1.41 0.68 3.02
C ARG A 68 -2.40 0.73 4.17
N ILE A 69 -1.94 0.79 5.42
CA ILE A 69 -2.81 0.96 6.59
C ILE A 69 -3.62 2.25 6.46
N ALA A 70 -2.99 3.36 6.12
CA ALA A 70 -3.65 4.64 5.94
C ALA A 70 -4.66 4.65 4.77
N ALA A 71 -4.37 3.88 3.71
CA ALA A 71 -5.25 3.74 2.55
C ALA A 71 -6.37 2.70 2.76
N GLY A 72 -6.35 1.92 3.85
CA GLY A 72 -7.29 0.82 4.06
C GLY A 72 -7.00 -0.43 3.23
N GLY A 73 -5.78 -0.60 2.71
CA GLY A 73 -5.33 -1.69 1.86
C GLY A 73 -5.01 -1.24 0.43
N PRO A 74 -4.81 -2.16 -0.50
CA PRO A 74 -4.78 -3.62 -0.30
C PRO A 74 -3.56 -4.11 0.50
N PHE A 75 -3.73 -5.22 1.20
CA PHE A 75 -2.67 -5.86 1.99
C PHE A 75 -2.12 -7.11 1.27
N GLU A 76 -0.85 -7.44 1.52
CA GLU A 76 -0.17 -8.56 0.84
C GLU A 76 -0.44 -9.91 1.51
N HIS A 77 -0.64 -9.90 2.83
CA HIS A 77 -0.88 -11.12 3.59
C HIS A 77 -2.33 -11.19 4.06
N ARG A 78 -2.90 -12.40 4.03
CA ARG A 78 -4.30 -12.65 4.47
C ARG A 78 -4.53 -12.33 5.94
N GLN A 79 -3.48 -12.33 6.75
CA GLN A 79 -3.53 -12.04 8.17
C GLN A 79 -3.51 -10.54 8.47
N ASP A 80 -3.10 -9.72 7.52
CA ASP A 80 -3.01 -8.28 7.72
C ASP A 80 -4.40 -7.68 8.01
N GLY A 81 -4.43 -6.80 9.00
CA GLY A 81 -5.68 -6.24 9.52
C GLY A 81 -6.42 -7.15 10.49
N SER A 82 -5.93 -8.37 10.76
CA SER A 82 -6.53 -9.24 11.77
C SER A 82 -6.32 -8.73 13.19
N VAL A 83 -7.18 -9.19 14.11
CA VAL A 83 -7.12 -8.79 15.51
C VAL A 83 -5.89 -9.36 16.20
N PHE A 84 -5.01 -8.48 16.67
CA PHE A 84 -3.92 -8.84 17.58
C PHE A 84 -4.45 -8.94 19.02
N GLN A 85 -4.35 -10.10 19.63
CA GLN A 85 -5.03 -10.38 20.90
C GLN A 85 -4.25 -9.95 22.14
N ASN A 86 -2.99 -9.53 22.02
CA ASN A 86 -2.13 -9.10 23.14
C ASN A 86 -2.16 -10.07 24.34
N ARG A 87 -2.16 -11.39 24.08
CA ARG A 87 -2.29 -12.43 25.14
C ARG A 87 -1.20 -12.35 26.17
N GLU A 88 0.01 -11.99 25.75
CA GLU A 88 1.17 -11.84 26.62
C GLU A 88 1.23 -10.49 27.32
N ARG A 89 0.22 -9.63 27.11
CA ARG A 89 0.11 -8.31 27.73
C ARG A 89 1.35 -7.42 27.53
N ARG A 90 1.96 -7.52 26.35
CA ARG A 90 3.13 -6.71 25.97
C ARG A 90 2.76 -5.27 25.62
N LEU A 91 1.52 -5.05 25.22
CA LEU A 91 0.92 -3.73 24.98
C LEU A 91 -0.06 -3.41 26.10
N PRO A 92 -0.46 -2.12 26.26
CA PRO A 92 -1.49 -1.73 27.22
C PRO A 92 -2.75 -2.58 27.10
N SER A 93 -3.42 -2.81 28.22
CA SER A 93 -4.66 -3.60 28.22
C SER A 93 -5.78 -2.78 27.56
N GLN A 94 -6.40 -3.37 26.52
CA GLN A 94 -7.47 -2.76 25.75
C GLN A 94 -8.56 -3.79 25.44
N PRO A 95 -9.77 -3.35 25.07
CA PRO A 95 -10.84 -4.25 24.66
C PRO A 95 -10.44 -5.13 23.47
N ARG A 96 -11.07 -6.30 23.36
CA ARG A 96 -10.85 -7.19 22.21
C ARG A 96 -11.18 -6.47 20.90
N GLY A 97 -10.28 -6.60 19.91
CA GLY A 97 -10.44 -5.96 18.61
C GLY A 97 -9.84 -4.55 18.52
N TYR A 98 -9.36 -3.99 19.63
CA TYR A 98 -8.71 -2.70 19.63
C TYR A 98 -7.40 -2.71 18.84
N TYR A 99 -6.62 -3.79 18.94
CA TYR A 99 -5.36 -3.95 18.22
C TYR A 99 -5.53 -4.76 16.94
N ARG A 100 -4.84 -4.32 15.86
CA ARG A 100 -4.73 -5.02 14.59
C ARG A 100 -3.28 -5.19 14.20
N GLU A 101 -2.94 -6.34 13.59
CA GLU A 101 -1.58 -6.66 13.18
C GLU A 101 -1.40 -6.61 11.67
N TYR A 102 -0.18 -6.26 11.25
CA TYR A 102 0.22 -6.19 9.86
C TYR A 102 1.64 -6.73 9.70
N THR A 103 1.87 -7.46 8.62
CA THR A 103 3.19 -8.01 8.28
C THR A 103 4.07 -6.91 7.69
N VAL A 104 5.32 -6.86 8.16
CA VAL A 104 6.40 -6.10 7.52
C VAL A 104 7.36 -7.09 6.91
N GLU A 105 7.61 -6.95 5.62
CA GLU A 105 8.51 -7.84 4.90
C GLU A 105 9.89 -7.91 5.57
N THR A 106 10.42 -9.12 5.67
CA THR A 106 11.76 -9.38 6.19
C THR A 106 12.62 -9.86 5.03
N PRO A 107 13.48 -9.01 4.45
CA PRO A 107 14.32 -9.40 3.34
C PRO A 107 15.12 -10.68 3.62
N GLY A 108 15.08 -11.63 2.67
CA GLY A 108 15.78 -12.92 2.80
C GLY A 108 15.04 -13.96 3.64
N SER A 109 13.87 -13.65 4.20
CA SER A 109 13.03 -14.66 4.84
C SER A 109 12.28 -15.46 3.78
N GLY A 110 12.23 -16.78 3.93
CA GLY A 110 11.43 -17.68 3.07
C GLY A 110 9.95 -17.73 3.46
N ASP A 111 9.57 -17.03 4.52
CA ASP A 111 8.22 -16.95 5.07
C ASP A 111 7.84 -15.50 5.40
N ARG A 112 6.76 -15.28 6.16
CA ARG A 112 6.32 -13.94 6.60
C ARG A 112 7.35 -13.18 7.45
N GLY A 113 8.45 -13.82 7.86
CA GLY A 113 9.44 -13.24 8.76
C GLY A 113 8.87 -12.86 10.14
N ALA A 114 9.69 -12.16 10.93
CA ALA A 114 9.34 -11.82 12.32
C ALA A 114 8.81 -10.40 12.50
N ARG A 115 8.94 -9.54 11.50
CA ARG A 115 8.63 -8.11 11.61
C ARG A 115 7.13 -7.85 11.52
N ARG A 116 6.61 -7.03 12.44
CA ARG A 116 5.17 -6.67 12.51
C ARG A 116 4.98 -5.21 12.85
N ILE A 117 3.89 -4.64 12.34
CA ILE A 117 3.27 -3.43 12.88
C ILE A 117 1.99 -3.85 13.58
N VAL A 118 1.76 -3.33 14.76
CA VAL A 118 0.48 -3.42 15.47
C VAL A 118 -0.06 -2.01 15.63
N THR A 119 -1.30 -1.81 15.23
CA THR A 119 -2.02 -0.54 15.43
C THR A 119 -3.05 -0.68 16.53
N GLY A 120 -3.35 0.42 17.22
CA GLY A 120 -4.42 0.52 18.19
C GLY A 120 -5.42 1.60 17.80
N GLY A 121 -6.72 1.31 17.99
CA GLY A 121 -7.82 2.20 17.64
C GLY A 121 -8.35 1.99 16.21
N ASP A 122 -9.53 2.53 15.94
CA ASP A 122 -10.18 2.57 14.63
C ASP A 122 -10.90 3.91 14.45
N PRO A 123 -10.36 4.86 13.69
CA PRO A 123 -9.09 4.79 12.95
C PRO A 123 -7.85 4.63 13.85
N PRO A 124 -6.72 4.11 13.32
CA PRO A 124 -5.50 3.90 14.09
C PRO A 124 -4.97 5.19 14.72
N SER A 125 -4.72 5.15 16.03
CA SER A 125 -4.15 6.27 16.82
C SER A 125 -2.87 5.90 17.56
N GLU A 126 -2.55 4.61 17.62
CA GLU A 126 -1.34 4.08 18.24
C GLU A 126 -0.65 3.14 17.27
N TYR A 127 0.69 3.18 17.24
CA TYR A 127 1.51 2.35 16.37
C TYR A 127 2.66 1.75 17.13
N TYR A 128 2.87 0.45 16.94
CA TYR A 128 3.92 -0.33 17.57
C TYR A 128 4.63 -1.17 16.51
N TYR A 129 5.94 -1.23 16.58
CA TYR A 129 6.77 -2.07 15.72
C TYR A 129 7.45 -3.16 16.54
N SER A 130 7.47 -4.37 16.00
CA SER A 130 8.18 -5.53 16.52
C SER A 130 9.04 -6.12 15.41
N ASP A 131 10.30 -6.42 15.70
CA ASP A 131 11.24 -7.10 14.79
C ASP A 131 11.57 -8.54 15.25
N ASP A 132 10.99 -8.97 16.36
CA ASP A 132 11.31 -10.20 17.07
C ASP A 132 10.08 -11.10 17.32
N HIS A 133 9.08 -11.05 16.44
CA HIS A 133 7.86 -11.85 16.51
C HIS A 133 7.08 -11.63 17.79
N TYR A 134 6.73 -10.36 18.07
CA TYR A 134 5.92 -9.88 19.21
C TYR A 134 6.56 -10.02 20.60
N ARG A 135 7.87 -10.33 20.70
CA ARG A 135 8.54 -10.41 21.99
C ARG A 135 8.77 -9.04 22.61
N SER A 136 9.04 -8.05 21.77
CA SER A 136 9.14 -6.65 22.16
C SER A 136 8.41 -5.73 21.19
N PHE A 137 8.07 -4.53 21.67
CA PHE A 137 7.41 -3.51 20.90
C PHE A 137 8.07 -2.15 21.11
N ARG A 138 8.23 -1.41 20.03
CA ARG A 138 8.65 0.00 20.05
C ARG A 138 7.49 0.84 19.57
N ARG A 139 6.97 1.71 20.45
CA ARG A 139 5.96 2.69 20.06
C ARG A 139 6.58 3.75 19.16
N PHE A 140 5.82 4.23 18.18
CA PHE A 140 6.19 5.33 17.31
C PHE A 140 4.93 6.05 16.82
N ASP A 141 5.13 7.29 16.36
CA ASP A 141 4.09 8.06 15.70
C ASP A 141 4.50 8.17 14.22
N PRO A 142 3.67 7.70 13.26
CA PRO A 142 3.95 7.92 11.86
C PRO A 142 3.85 9.43 11.56
N PRO A 143 4.65 9.96 10.63
CA PRO A 143 4.52 11.35 10.21
C PRO A 143 3.09 11.58 9.72
N ALA A 144 2.54 12.77 10.04
CA ALA A 144 1.22 13.15 9.57
C ALA A 144 1.19 13.03 8.04
N GLN A 145 0.49 12.03 7.55
CA GLN A 145 0.26 11.90 6.11
C GLN A 145 -0.64 13.06 5.73
N GLY A 146 -0.08 13.96 4.91
CA GLY A 146 -0.82 15.11 4.44
C GLY A 146 -2.16 14.63 3.90
N ALA A 147 -3.25 15.09 4.50
CA ALA A 147 -4.59 14.79 4.03
C ALA A 147 -4.61 15.12 2.53
N ALA A 148 -4.71 14.09 1.71
CA ALA A 148 -4.97 14.27 0.28
C ALA A 148 -6.32 14.96 0.18
N ARG A 149 -6.27 16.28 -0.10
CA ARG A 149 -7.45 17.09 -0.42
C ARG A 149 -7.83 16.84 -1.86
#